data_eb49046993315bc77f8beab5cfa2c489
#
_entry.id   eb49046993315bc77f8beab5cfa2c489
#
_cell.length_a   1.000
_cell.length_b   1.000
_cell.length_c   1.000
_cell.angle_alpha   90.00
_cell.angle_beta   90.00
_cell.angle_gamma   90.00
#
_symmetry.space_group_name_H-M   'P 1'
#
loop_
_entity.id
_entity.type
_entity.pdbx_description
1 polymer ?
#
loop_
_entity_poly.entity_id
_entity_poly.type
_entity_poly.pdbx_seq_one_letter_code
_entity_poly.pdbx_strand_id
1 'polypeptide(L)'
;MITMETRAEAHDKVDKQKRYSQIIECLTENGELTAKECAVIMMAKRYIPTSERGYTAPRMTELTQNGVIRVVGKTVDAYTGRKVAVYGLKEVS
;
A
#
# COMPACT_ATOMS: atom_id res chain seq x y z
N MET A 1 -33.35 0.97 -11.30
CA MET A 1 -32.06 0.88 -11.98
C MET A 1 -30.95 1.43 -11.11
N ILE A 2 -29.88 0.67 -10.97
CA ILE A 2 -28.74 1.11 -10.17
C ILE A 2 -27.97 2.17 -10.92
N THR A 3 -27.71 3.30 -10.29
CA THR A 3 -26.95 4.36 -10.92
C THR A 3 -25.47 3.96 -10.99
N MET A 4 -24.78 4.47 -11.98
CA MET A 4 -23.34 4.25 -12.12
C MET A 4 -22.58 4.75 -10.91
N GLU A 5 -23.01 5.85 -10.33
CA GLU A 5 -22.38 6.47 -9.17
C GLU A 5 -22.40 5.56 -7.95
N THR A 6 -23.56 4.96 -7.65
CA THR A 6 -23.67 4.04 -6.52
C THR A 6 -22.76 2.84 -6.69
N ARG A 7 -22.69 2.32 -7.90
CA ARG A 7 -21.84 1.19 -8.21
C ARG A 7 -20.37 1.55 -8.07
N ALA A 8 -19.98 2.74 -8.51
CA ALA A 8 -18.61 3.21 -8.41
C ALA A 8 -18.17 3.35 -6.95
N GLU A 9 -19.03 3.89 -6.10
CA GLU A 9 -18.74 4.03 -4.67
C GLU A 9 -18.52 2.68 -4.00
N ALA A 10 -19.36 1.71 -4.29
CA ALA A 10 -19.22 0.36 -3.74
C ALA A 10 -17.91 -0.28 -4.23
N HIS A 11 -17.59 -0.06 -5.49
CA HIS A 11 -16.36 -0.61 -6.10
C HIS A 11 -15.12 0.02 -5.44
N ASP A 12 -15.14 1.34 -5.21
CA ASP A 12 -14.02 2.03 -4.56
C ASP A 12 -13.76 1.49 -3.16
N LYS A 13 -14.80 1.25 -2.39
CA LYS A 13 -14.65 0.69 -1.05
C LYS A 13 -14.06 -0.70 -1.07
N VAL A 14 -14.52 -1.53 -1.99
CA VAL A 14 -14.01 -2.88 -2.18
C VAL A 14 -12.54 -2.82 -2.59
N ASP A 15 -12.21 -1.92 -3.52
CA ASP A 15 -10.83 -1.76 -3.99
C ASP A 15 -9.90 -1.30 -2.88
N LYS A 16 -10.33 -0.38 -2.00
CA LYS A 16 -9.51 0.06 -0.87
C LYS A 16 -9.23 -1.09 0.09
N GLN A 17 -10.25 -1.84 0.48
CA GLN A 17 -10.09 -2.98 1.39
C GLN A 17 -9.17 -4.02 0.78
N LYS A 18 -9.35 -4.31 -0.48
CA LYS A 18 -8.51 -5.25 -1.20
C LYS A 18 -7.06 -4.77 -1.22
N ARG A 19 -6.85 -3.48 -1.49
CA ARG A 19 -5.51 -2.90 -1.51
C ARG A 19 -4.83 -2.97 -0.15
N TYR A 20 -5.58 -2.70 0.91
CA TYR A 20 -5.07 -2.81 2.28
C TYR A 20 -4.59 -4.23 2.56
N SER A 21 -5.42 -5.21 2.21
CA SER A 21 -5.07 -6.63 2.42
C SER A 21 -3.82 -7.02 1.64
N GLN A 22 -3.69 -6.53 0.41
CA GLN A 22 -2.53 -6.82 -0.44
C GLN A 22 -1.26 -6.19 0.14
N ILE A 23 -1.34 -4.98 0.68
CA ILE A 23 -0.19 -4.32 1.30
C ILE A 23 0.23 -5.06 2.56
N ILE A 24 -0.73 -5.45 3.39
CA ILE A 24 -0.45 -6.20 4.61
C ILE A 24 0.21 -7.53 4.26
N GLU A 25 -0.26 -8.20 3.23
CA GLU A 25 0.34 -9.45 2.75
C GLU A 25 1.81 -9.23 2.36
N CYS A 26 2.10 -8.16 1.60
CA CYS A 26 3.46 -7.86 1.18
C CYS A 26 4.38 -7.61 2.38
N LEU A 27 3.90 -6.86 3.36
CA LEU A 27 4.68 -6.59 4.58
C LEU A 27 4.86 -7.85 5.41
N THR A 28 3.85 -8.70 5.46
CA THR A 28 3.93 -9.97 6.18
C THR A 28 5.00 -10.88 5.57
N GLU A 29 5.04 -10.95 4.24
CA GLU A 29 5.95 -11.85 3.55
C GLU A 29 7.37 -11.31 3.44
N ASN A 30 7.52 -10.00 3.32
CA ASN A 30 8.82 -9.38 2.99
C ASN A 30 9.39 -8.52 4.11
N GLY A 31 8.64 -8.26 5.16
CA GLY A 31 9.08 -7.39 6.24
C GLY A 31 8.89 -5.92 5.89
N GLU A 32 9.90 -5.11 6.19
CA GLU A 32 9.81 -3.67 6.03
C GLU A 32 10.00 -3.26 4.57
N LEU A 33 9.12 -2.42 4.05
CA LEU A 33 9.13 -1.99 2.66
C LEU A 33 8.81 -0.51 2.54
N THR A 34 9.40 0.13 1.51
CA THR A 34 8.93 1.45 1.07
C THR A 34 7.67 1.26 0.22
N ALA A 35 6.97 2.36 -0.04
CA ALA A 35 5.79 2.31 -0.91
C ALA A 35 6.15 1.82 -2.32
N LYS A 36 7.32 2.24 -2.83
CA LYS A 36 7.78 1.80 -4.15
C LYS A 36 8.10 0.31 -4.18
N GLU A 37 8.80 -0.17 -3.15
CA GLU A 37 9.12 -1.59 -3.06
C GLU A 37 7.86 -2.44 -2.98
N CYS A 38 6.89 -1.98 -2.19
CA CYS A 38 5.61 -2.66 -2.09
C CYS A 38 4.91 -2.70 -3.45
N ALA A 39 4.95 -1.58 -4.21
CA ALA A 39 4.35 -1.51 -5.53
C ALA A 39 5.02 -2.48 -6.51
N VAL A 40 6.34 -2.60 -6.46
CA VAL A 40 7.07 -3.54 -7.30
C VAL A 40 6.62 -4.98 -7.02
N ILE A 41 6.52 -5.34 -5.76
CA ILE A 41 6.09 -6.69 -5.36
C ILE A 41 4.65 -6.93 -5.81
N MET A 42 3.77 -5.97 -5.62
CA MET A 42 2.36 -6.11 -5.99
C MET A 42 2.17 -6.19 -7.51
N MET A 43 3.01 -5.49 -8.27
CA MET A 43 3.01 -5.62 -9.72
C MET A 43 3.44 -7.04 -10.12
N ALA A 44 4.48 -7.57 -9.48
CA ALA A 44 4.94 -8.93 -9.74
C ALA A 44 3.88 -9.97 -9.44
N LYS A 45 3.06 -9.72 -8.42
CA LYS A 45 1.93 -10.59 -8.06
C LYS A 45 0.70 -10.32 -8.92
N ARG A 46 0.77 -9.36 -9.82
CA ARG A 46 -0.32 -8.94 -10.71
C ARG A 46 -1.51 -8.34 -9.98
N TYR A 47 -1.26 -7.76 -8.82
CA TYR A 47 -2.29 -7.04 -8.06
C TYR A 47 -2.52 -5.64 -8.62
N ILE A 48 -1.49 -5.04 -9.21
CA ILE A 48 -1.55 -3.71 -9.81
C ILE A 48 -0.86 -3.75 -11.18
N PRO A 49 -1.24 -2.86 -12.10
CA PRO A 49 -0.73 -2.92 -13.48
C PRO A 49 0.70 -2.38 -13.65
N THR A 50 1.14 -1.50 -12.76
CA THR A 50 2.48 -0.91 -12.83
C THR A 50 3.05 -0.82 -11.43
N SER A 51 4.35 -0.53 -11.33
CA SER A 51 5.02 -0.38 -10.05
C SER A 51 5.02 1.07 -9.53
N GLU A 52 4.05 1.87 -9.95
CA GLU A 52 3.95 3.25 -9.49
C GLU A 52 3.53 3.30 -8.02
N ARG A 53 4.26 4.11 -7.24
CA ARG A 53 3.96 4.23 -5.82
C ARG A 53 2.59 4.83 -5.53
N GLY A 54 1.98 5.47 -6.52
CA GLY A 54 0.63 6.01 -6.38
C GLY A 54 -0.43 4.95 -6.05
N TYR A 55 -0.16 3.69 -6.35
CA TYR A 55 -1.06 2.59 -5.98
C TYR A 55 -0.91 2.18 -4.52
N THR A 56 0.21 2.49 -3.89
CA THR A 56 0.52 2.01 -2.54
C THR A 56 0.65 3.14 -1.52
N ALA A 57 1.31 4.23 -1.87
CA ALA A 57 1.62 5.29 -0.91
C ALA A 57 0.39 5.85 -0.18
N PRO A 58 -0.71 6.24 -0.88
CA PRO A 58 -1.87 6.75 -0.16
C PRO A 58 -2.50 5.71 0.77
N ARG A 59 -2.51 4.46 0.33
CA ARG A 59 -3.08 3.37 1.14
C ARG A 59 -2.22 3.08 2.35
N MET A 60 -0.91 3.14 2.19
CA MET A 60 0.02 2.93 3.32
C MET A 60 -0.09 4.06 4.33
N THR A 61 -0.28 5.30 3.87
CA THR A 61 -0.55 6.43 4.76
C THR A 61 -1.81 6.19 5.59
N GLU A 62 -2.88 5.75 4.94
CA GLU A 62 -4.14 5.45 5.62
C GLU A 62 -3.98 4.33 6.64
N LEU A 63 -3.29 3.27 6.28
CA LEU A 63 -3.03 2.16 7.20
C LEU A 63 -2.20 2.60 8.39
N THR A 64 -1.26 3.52 8.18
CA THR A 64 -0.47 4.09 9.26
C THR A 64 -1.35 4.91 10.20
N GLN A 65 -2.22 5.74 9.65
CA GLN A 65 -3.14 6.55 10.43
C GLN A 65 -4.11 5.69 11.23
N ASN A 66 -4.49 4.54 10.70
CA ASN A 66 -5.38 3.61 11.36
C ASN A 66 -4.66 2.68 12.35
N GLY A 67 -3.35 2.80 12.47
CA GLY A 67 -2.59 2.00 13.41
C GLY A 67 -2.37 0.55 13.00
N VAL A 68 -2.55 0.23 11.72
CA VAL A 68 -2.34 -1.13 11.21
C VAL A 68 -0.88 -1.37 10.86
N ILE A 69 -0.24 -0.37 10.27
CA ILE A 69 1.19 -0.38 9.99
C ILE A 69 1.83 0.85 10.60
N ARG A 70 3.16 0.92 10.58
CA ARG A 70 3.88 2.07 11.13
C ARG A 70 5.08 2.41 10.25
N VAL A 71 5.54 3.65 10.34
CA VAL A 71 6.81 4.07 9.73
C VAL A 71 7.92 3.60 10.67
N VAL A 72 8.78 2.74 10.17
CA VAL A 72 9.89 2.19 10.97
C VAL A 72 11.19 2.94 10.73
N GLY A 73 11.26 3.76 9.70
CA GLY A 73 12.46 4.54 9.38
C GLY A 73 12.33 5.22 8.04
N LYS A 74 13.44 5.70 7.54
CA LYS A 74 13.52 6.33 6.22
C LYS A 74 14.74 5.79 5.48
N THR A 75 14.63 5.75 4.16
CA THR A 75 15.74 5.34 3.30
C THR A 75 15.75 6.22 2.05
N VAL A 76 16.80 6.15 1.28
CA VAL A 76 16.90 6.89 0.02
C VAL A 76 16.34 5.99 -1.09
N ASP A 77 15.36 6.52 -1.82
CA ASP A 77 14.80 5.84 -2.97
C ASP A 77 15.80 5.84 -4.12
N ALA A 78 16.14 4.66 -4.61
CA ALA A 78 17.13 4.51 -5.69
C ALA A 78 16.68 5.18 -6.99
N TYR A 79 15.38 5.35 -7.19
CA TYR A 79 14.86 5.90 -8.44
C TYR A 79 14.85 7.42 -8.45
N THR A 80 14.61 8.06 -7.31
CA THR A 80 14.46 9.52 -7.24
C THR A 80 15.56 10.19 -6.45
N GLY A 81 16.32 9.45 -5.64
CA GLY A 81 17.33 9.99 -4.74
C GLY A 81 16.76 10.71 -3.54
N ARG A 82 15.45 10.64 -3.33
CA ARG A 82 14.78 11.31 -2.20
C ARG A 82 14.62 10.35 -1.04
N LYS A 83 14.57 10.91 0.17
CA LYS A 83 14.27 10.13 1.36
C LYS A 83 12.79 9.77 1.36
N VAL A 84 12.50 8.50 1.60
CA VAL A 84 11.12 7.99 1.64
C VAL A 84 10.94 7.16 2.91
N ALA A 85 9.70 7.06 3.36
CA ALA A 85 9.36 6.28 4.54
C ALA A 85 9.48 4.78 4.27
N VAL A 86 9.93 4.05 5.27
CA VAL A 86 9.91 2.59 5.28
C VAL A 86 8.82 2.18 6.25
N TYR A 87 7.93 1.31 5.80
CA TYR A 87 6.77 0.87 6.57
C TYR A 87 6.94 -0.57 7.03
N GLY A 88 6.39 -0.87 8.18
CA GLY A 88 6.35 -2.23 8.71
C GLY A 88 5.05 -2.49 9.42
N LEU A 89 4.74 -3.75 9.66
CA LEU A 89 3.56 -4.11 10.42
C LEU A 89 3.72 -3.63 11.85
N LYS A 90 2.64 -3.13 12.42
CA LYS A 90 2.64 -2.71 13.82
C LYS A 90 2.59 -3.97 14.67
N GLU A 91 3.56 -4.12 15.55
CA GLU A 91 3.59 -5.27 16.44
C GLU A 91 2.47 -5.18 17.47
N VAL A 92 1.81 -6.32 17.65
CA VAL A 92 0.82 -6.45 18.71
C VAL A 92 1.53 -7.01 19.91
N SER A 93 1.72 -6.18 20.90
CA SER A 93 2.37 -6.60 22.13
C SER A 93 1.35 -7.04 23.16
#